data_c1226d4ed26e41721237b7ce41ddc83e
#
_entry.id   c1226d4ed26e41721237b7ce41ddc83e
#
_cell.length_a   1.000
_cell.length_b   1.000
_cell.length_c   1.000
_cell.angle_alpha   90.00
_cell.angle_beta   90.00
_cell.angle_gamma   90.00
#
_symmetry.space_group_name_H-M   'P 1'
#
loop_
_entity.id
_entity.type
_entity.pdbx_description
1 polymer ?
#
loop_
_entity_poly.entity_id
_entity_poly.type
_entity_poly.pdbx_seq_one_letter_code
_entity_poly.pdbx_strand_id
1 'polypeptide(L)'
;MNDVGLVELVESFPDAPTYRRLRIETGLSPKSQEAAERGLANTLYGVSLLKAGEVIGMGRVIGMGRVVGDGGTVFVVVDIAVRRDHQGQGLGKRIMAALDAWLRANAPPSAYVMLIADGDARHLYAQFGFAETAPASISMAYVARGPGSSD
;
A
#
# COMPACT_ATOMS: atom_id res chain seq x y z
N MET A 1 27.36 -8.78 -0.77
CA MET A 1 26.37 -9.72 -0.19
C MET A 1 24.97 -9.31 -0.61
N ASN A 2 24.20 -10.28 -1.04
CA ASN A 2 22.83 -10.03 -1.46
C ASN A 2 21.90 -9.96 -0.24
N ASP A 3 21.27 -8.79 -0.02
CA ASP A 3 20.41 -8.56 1.15
C ASP A 3 18.99 -9.09 1.00
N VAL A 4 18.65 -9.67 -0.16
CA VAL A 4 17.28 -10.11 -0.44
C VAL A 4 16.75 -11.10 0.61
N GLY A 5 17.63 -11.99 1.10
CA GLY A 5 17.27 -12.96 2.13
C GLY A 5 17.00 -12.36 3.50
N LEU A 6 17.31 -11.07 3.71
CA LEU A 6 17.13 -10.39 4.99
C LEU A 6 15.82 -9.59 5.05
N VAL A 7 15.01 -9.62 4.00
CA VAL A 7 13.73 -8.91 3.94
C VAL A 7 12.60 -9.85 4.32
N GLU A 8 11.89 -9.52 5.38
CA GLU A 8 10.76 -10.29 5.90
C GLU A 8 9.46 -9.57 5.63
N LEU A 9 8.46 -10.29 5.16
CA LEU A 9 7.10 -9.76 5.03
C LEU A 9 6.32 -10.14 6.29
N VAL A 10 5.76 -9.14 6.96
CA VAL A 10 4.93 -9.36 8.13
C VAL A 10 3.51 -8.83 7.88
N GLU A 11 2.53 -9.51 8.45
CA GLU A 11 1.11 -9.16 8.29
C GLU A 11 0.68 -8.13 9.32
N SER A 12 1.38 -7.00 9.29
CA SER A 12 1.01 -5.84 10.10
C SER A 12 1.41 -4.59 9.32
N PHE A 13 0.67 -3.51 9.55
CA PHE A 13 0.95 -2.25 8.85
C PHE A 13 1.73 -1.32 9.78
N PRO A 14 2.60 -0.42 9.25
CA PRO A 14 3.37 0.48 10.07
C PRO A 14 2.50 1.41 10.90
N ASP A 15 3.03 1.90 12.00
CA ASP A 15 2.37 2.95 12.79
C ASP A 15 2.34 4.28 12.00
N ALA A 16 1.59 5.26 12.50
CA ALA A 16 1.40 6.52 11.79
C ALA A 16 2.70 7.27 11.52
N PRO A 17 3.63 7.41 12.45
CA PRO A 17 4.90 8.08 12.14
C PRO A 17 5.72 7.38 11.06
N THR A 18 5.82 6.06 11.11
CA THR A 18 6.55 5.25 10.12
C THR A 18 5.88 5.35 8.76
N TYR A 19 4.55 5.23 8.73
CA TYR A 19 3.75 5.36 7.52
C TYR A 19 3.96 6.72 6.86
N ARG A 20 3.87 7.80 7.62
CA ARG A 20 4.05 9.17 7.10
C ARG A 20 5.44 9.36 6.53
N ARG A 21 6.46 8.86 7.23
CA ARG A 21 7.84 8.94 6.75
C ARG A 21 8.03 8.15 5.46
N LEU A 22 7.51 6.93 5.41
CA LEU A 22 7.68 6.07 4.24
C LEU A 22 7.00 6.67 3.00
N ARG A 23 5.85 7.31 3.17
CA ARG A 23 5.21 8.01 2.05
C ARG A 23 6.13 9.07 1.45
N ILE A 24 6.75 9.89 2.30
CA ILE A 24 7.67 10.94 1.84
C ILE A 24 8.89 10.29 1.15
N GLU A 25 9.49 9.29 1.77
CA GLU A 25 10.67 8.61 1.24
C GLU A 25 10.43 7.92 -0.10
N THR A 26 9.21 7.52 -0.39
CA THR A 26 8.86 6.81 -1.63
C THR A 26 8.20 7.71 -2.68
N GLY A 27 8.06 9.00 -2.39
CA GLY A 27 7.48 9.94 -3.35
C GLY A 27 5.96 10.00 -3.37
N LEU A 28 5.30 9.36 -2.40
CA LEU A 28 3.85 9.50 -2.25
C LEU A 28 3.51 10.82 -1.58
N SER A 29 2.30 11.32 -1.82
CA SER A 29 1.86 12.58 -1.23
C SER A 29 1.82 12.50 0.29
N PRO A 30 2.12 13.59 1.01
CA PRO A 30 2.09 13.59 2.47
C PRO A 30 0.67 13.44 3.01
N LYS A 31 0.56 12.87 4.19
CA LYS A 31 -0.68 12.81 4.95
C LYS A 31 -0.48 13.50 6.29
N SER A 32 -1.54 14.15 6.80
CA SER A 32 -1.49 14.72 8.13
C SER A 32 -1.43 13.62 9.20
N GLN A 33 -0.98 13.98 10.38
CA GLN A 33 -0.99 13.07 11.53
C GLN A 33 -2.40 12.55 11.80
N GLU A 34 -3.37 13.46 11.82
CA GLU A 34 -4.76 13.10 12.08
C GLU A 34 -5.31 12.13 11.02
N ALA A 35 -5.06 12.41 9.74
CA ALA A 35 -5.54 11.53 8.68
C ALA A 35 -4.91 10.15 8.77
N ALA A 36 -3.61 10.09 9.08
CA ALA A 36 -2.92 8.81 9.22
C ALA A 36 -3.47 8.01 10.41
N GLU A 37 -3.60 8.63 11.57
CA GLU A 37 -4.12 7.94 12.76
C GLU A 37 -5.52 7.40 12.55
N ARG A 38 -6.42 8.19 11.98
CA ARG A 38 -7.79 7.77 11.72
C ARG A 38 -7.86 6.69 10.64
N GLY A 39 -7.09 6.88 9.56
CA GLY A 39 -7.14 5.96 8.43
C GLY A 39 -6.54 4.61 8.74
N LEU A 40 -5.38 4.58 9.39
CA LEU A 40 -4.71 3.31 9.66
C LEU A 40 -5.49 2.41 10.61
N ALA A 41 -6.28 3.00 11.52
CA ALA A 41 -7.15 2.25 12.42
C ALA A 41 -8.23 1.46 11.67
N ASN A 42 -8.54 1.83 10.43
CA ASN A 42 -9.57 1.19 9.61
C ASN A 42 -8.98 0.30 8.50
N THR A 43 -7.73 -0.06 8.62
CA THR A 43 -7.09 -0.98 7.68
C THR A 43 -7.73 -2.36 7.79
N LEU A 44 -8.21 -2.91 6.68
CA LEU A 44 -8.78 -4.26 6.68
C LEU A 44 -7.67 -5.32 6.70
N TYR A 45 -6.62 -5.11 5.93
CA TYR A 45 -5.46 -5.98 5.90
C TYR A 45 -4.26 -5.16 5.46
N GLY A 46 -3.14 -5.38 6.08
CA GLY A 46 -1.92 -4.67 5.72
C GLY A 46 -0.68 -5.50 5.94
N VAL A 47 0.35 -5.19 5.17
CA VAL A 47 1.64 -5.85 5.29
C VAL A 47 2.76 -4.82 5.34
N SER A 48 3.85 -5.21 5.96
CA SER A 48 5.10 -4.46 5.97
C SER A 48 6.23 -5.36 5.51
N LEU A 49 7.20 -4.77 4.85
CA LEU A 49 8.47 -5.43 4.57
C LEU A 49 9.50 -4.88 5.54
N LEU A 50 10.12 -5.76 6.29
CA LEU A 50 11.15 -5.41 7.26
C LEU A 50 12.49 -5.90 6.79
N LYS A 51 13.46 -5.00 6.76
CA LYS A 51 14.84 -5.39 6.53
C LYS A 51 15.55 -5.48 7.87
N ALA A 52 16.23 -6.60 8.12
CA ALA A 52 16.99 -6.78 9.34
C ALA A 52 18.03 -5.67 9.47
N GLY A 53 18.04 -5.01 10.64
CA GLY A 53 19.05 -4.03 10.95
C GLY A 53 20.31 -4.68 11.52
N GLU A 54 21.35 -3.88 11.72
CA GLU A 54 22.58 -4.35 12.35
C GLU A 54 22.35 -4.64 13.86
N VAL A 55 21.32 -4.04 14.43
CA VAL A 55 20.94 -4.27 15.82
C VAL A 55 19.97 -5.44 15.88
N ILE A 56 20.30 -6.45 16.67
CA ILE A 56 19.51 -7.68 16.81
C ILE A 56 18.07 -7.34 17.25
N GLY A 57 17.10 -7.91 16.53
CA GLY A 57 15.69 -7.75 16.85
C GLY A 57 15.05 -6.46 16.33
N MET A 58 15.81 -5.62 15.65
CA MET A 58 15.28 -4.38 15.08
C MET A 58 15.31 -4.43 13.56
N GLY A 59 14.13 -4.52 12.98
CA GLY A 59 13.95 -4.41 11.54
C GLY A 59 13.52 -3.00 11.15
N ARG A 60 13.99 -2.55 10.00
CA ARG A 60 13.55 -1.28 9.42
C ARG A 60 12.47 -1.54 8.39
N VAL A 61 11.37 -0.78 8.45
CA VAL A 61 10.31 -0.88 7.47
C VAL A 61 10.79 -0.25 6.16
N ILE A 62 10.85 -1.05 5.11
CA ILE A 62 11.28 -0.63 3.78
C ILE A 62 10.18 -0.71 2.74
N GLY A 63 9.06 -1.30 3.08
CA GLY A 63 7.92 -1.42 2.18
C GLY A 63 6.63 -1.63 2.94
N MET A 64 5.53 -1.36 2.27
CA MET A 64 4.20 -1.48 2.86
C MET A 64 3.14 -1.63 1.77
N GLY A 65 1.96 -2.08 2.18
CA GLY A 65 0.77 -2.09 1.35
C GLY A 65 -0.43 -2.45 2.20
N ARG A 66 -1.60 -1.94 1.86
CA ARG A 66 -2.80 -2.25 2.63
C ARG A 66 -4.06 -2.26 1.79
N VAL A 67 -5.10 -2.86 2.34
CA VAL A 67 -6.44 -2.92 1.77
C VAL A 67 -7.38 -2.17 2.70
N VAL A 68 -8.20 -1.29 2.13
CA VAL A 68 -9.27 -0.59 2.84
C VAL A 68 -10.59 -0.84 2.11
N GLY A 69 -11.71 -0.46 2.73
CA GLY A 69 -13.02 -0.61 2.13
C GLY A 69 -14.07 -0.88 3.20
N ASP A 70 -15.26 -1.28 2.76
CA ASP A 70 -16.36 -1.58 3.68
C ASP A 70 -16.36 -3.03 4.18
N GLY A 71 -15.46 -3.84 3.67
CA GLY A 71 -15.36 -5.24 4.07
C GLY A 71 -16.33 -6.17 3.34
N GLY A 72 -17.12 -5.67 2.43
CA GLY A 72 -18.13 -6.46 1.74
C GLY A 72 -18.26 -6.15 0.26
N THR A 73 -18.67 -4.93 -0.07
CA THR A 73 -18.99 -4.59 -1.46
C THR A 73 -17.82 -3.97 -2.22
N VAL A 74 -16.92 -3.29 -1.52
CA VAL A 74 -15.81 -2.60 -2.18
C VAL A 74 -14.54 -2.72 -1.34
N PHE A 75 -13.44 -2.99 -2.04
CA PHE A 75 -12.11 -3.05 -1.46
C PHE A 75 -11.17 -2.22 -2.32
N VAL A 76 -10.28 -1.47 -1.71
CA VAL A 76 -9.32 -0.64 -2.42
C VAL A 76 -7.92 -0.97 -1.93
N VAL A 77 -7.05 -1.31 -2.86
CA VAL A 77 -5.63 -1.50 -2.57
C VAL A 77 -4.97 -0.12 -2.58
N VAL A 78 -4.31 0.22 -1.49
CA VAL A 78 -3.70 1.55 -1.32
C VAL A 78 -2.32 1.45 -0.68
N ASP A 79 -1.56 2.51 -0.79
CA ASP A 79 -0.31 2.72 -0.07
C ASP A 79 0.76 1.66 -0.35
N ILE A 80 0.77 1.09 -1.56
CA ILE A 80 1.87 0.20 -1.94
C ILE A 80 3.10 1.06 -2.19
N ALA A 81 4.14 0.83 -1.41
CA ALA A 81 5.37 1.60 -1.51
C ALA A 81 6.57 0.74 -1.10
N VAL A 82 7.68 0.92 -1.80
CA VAL A 82 8.96 0.31 -1.48
C VAL A 82 10.01 1.41 -1.52
N ARG A 83 10.87 1.46 -0.51
CA ARG A 83 11.94 2.46 -0.48
C ARG A 83 12.76 2.40 -1.77
N ARG A 84 13.17 3.57 -2.26
CA ARG A 84 13.86 3.69 -3.55
C ARG A 84 15.12 2.85 -3.63
N ASP A 85 15.87 2.76 -2.55
CA ASP A 85 17.11 1.99 -2.48
C ASP A 85 16.88 0.47 -2.44
N HIS A 86 15.63 0.02 -2.38
CA HIS A 86 15.23 -1.38 -2.38
C HIS A 86 14.33 -1.75 -3.55
N GLN A 87 14.08 -0.84 -4.48
CA GLN A 87 13.29 -1.12 -5.67
C GLN A 87 14.06 -2.00 -6.65
N GLY A 88 13.34 -2.64 -7.57
CA GLY A 88 13.96 -3.51 -8.58
C GLY A 88 14.32 -4.90 -8.08
N GLN A 89 13.83 -5.30 -6.91
CA GLN A 89 14.13 -6.60 -6.30
C GLN A 89 12.89 -7.50 -6.17
N GLY A 90 11.78 -7.12 -6.81
CA GLY A 90 10.53 -7.88 -6.73
C GLY A 90 9.76 -7.68 -5.43
N LEU A 91 10.10 -6.68 -4.62
CA LEU A 91 9.44 -6.45 -3.32
C LEU A 91 8.02 -5.94 -3.48
N GLY A 92 7.76 -5.07 -4.45
CA GLY A 92 6.39 -4.63 -4.76
C GLY A 92 5.50 -5.79 -5.15
N LYS A 93 6.04 -6.75 -5.89
CA LYS A 93 5.31 -7.96 -6.25
C LYS A 93 5.02 -8.84 -5.05
N ARG A 94 5.94 -8.93 -4.10
CA ARG A 94 5.70 -9.68 -2.85
C ARG A 94 4.57 -9.04 -2.04
N ILE A 95 4.55 -7.71 -1.94
CA ILE A 95 3.48 -7.00 -1.25
C ILE A 95 2.15 -7.30 -1.95
N MET A 96 2.09 -7.10 -3.26
CA MET A 96 0.85 -7.29 -4.01
C MET A 96 0.36 -8.74 -3.93
N ALA A 97 1.27 -9.71 -3.96
CA ALA A 97 0.90 -11.12 -3.83
C ALA A 97 0.22 -11.41 -2.48
N ALA A 98 0.71 -10.82 -1.40
CA ALA A 98 0.09 -10.99 -0.08
C ALA A 98 -1.29 -10.34 -0.02
N LEU A 99 -1.42 -9.11 -0.56
CA LEU A 99 -2.72 -8.42 -0.60
C LEU A 99 -3.73 -9.19 -1.47
N ASP A 100 -3.29 -9.67 -2.62
CA ASP A 100 -4.14 -10.43 -3.53
C ASP A 100 -4.62 -11.74 -2.90
N ALA A 101 -3.73 -12.45 -2.22
CA ALA A 101 -4.09 -13.69 -1.54
C ALA A 101 -5.17 -13.44 -0.47
N TRP A 102 -5.01 -12.36 0.31
CA TRP A 102 -6.00 -11.99 1.31
C TRP A 102 -7.34 -11.63 0.67
N LEU A 103 -7.31 -10.85 -0.40
CA LEU A 103 -8.52 -10.43 -1.11
C LEU A 103 -9.29 -11.64 -1.66
N ARG A 104 -8.58 -12.58 -2.28
CA ARG A 104 -9.23 -13.77 -2.85
C ARG A 104 -9.80 -14.69 -1.79
N ALA A 105 -9.23 -14.68 -0.60
CA ALA A 105 -9.74 -15.47 0.52
C ALA A 105 -10.90 -14.78 1.26
N ASN A 106 -10.98 -13.45 1.23
CA ASN A 106 -11.89 -12.71 2.12
C ASN A 106 -12.95 -11.87 1.39
N ALA A 107 -12.71 -11.42 0.16
CA ALA A 107 -13.70 -10.64 -0.56
C ALA A 107 -14.86 -11.54 -1.00
N PRO A 108 -16.11 -11.23 -0.60
CA PRO A 108 -17.25 -12.06 -0.99
C PRO A 108 -17.56 -11.92 -2.47
N PRO A 109 -18.35 -12.85 -3.05
CA PRO A 109 -18.78 -12.74 -4.43
C PRO A 109 -19.44 -11.39 -4.71
N SER A 110 -19.21 -10.84 -5.89
CA SER A 110 -19.65 -9.54 -6.38
C SER A 110 -18.90 -8.34 -5.79
N ALA A 111 -18.01 -8.52 -4.84
CA ALA A 111 -17.21 -7.41 -4.33
C ALA A 111 -16.39 -6.76 -5.45
N TYR A 112 -16.34 -5.44 -5.46
CA TYR A 112 -15.52 -4.70 -6.41
C TYR A 112 -14.17 -4.41 -5.77
N VAL A 113 -13.10 -4.89 -6.39
CA VAL A 113 -11.74 -4.67 -5.91
C VAL A 113 -11.03 -3.74 -6.88
N MET A 114 -10.56 -2.61 -6.39
CA MET A 114 -9.95 -1.60 -7.25
C MET A 114 -8.65 -1.05 -6.68
N LEU A 115 -7.89 -0.40 -7.55
CA LEU A 115 -6.74 0.39 -7.16
C LEU A 115 -6.55 1.50 -8.21
N ILE A 116 -5.75 2.49 -7.85
CA ILE A 116 -5.31 3.52 -8.78
C ILE A 116 -3.84 3.27 -9.05
N ALA A 117 -3.50 3.03 -10.31
CA ALA A 117 -2.13 2.74 -10.72
C ALA A 117 -1.49 4.00 -11.31
N ASP A 118 -0.35 4.39 -10.74
CA ASP A 118 0.42 5.51 -11.25
C ASP A 118 1.53 5.03 -12.19
N GLY A 119 1.68 5.72 -13.32
CA GLY A 119 2.77 5.43 -14.27
C GLY A 119 2.77 3.97 -14.73
N ASP A 120 3.91 3.33 -14.66
CA ASP A 120 4.08 1.95 -15.15
C ASP A 120 3.67 0.88 -14.14
N ALA A 121 3.20 1.27 -12.95
CA ALA A 121 2.77 0.31 -11.94
C ALA A 121 1.62 -0.58 -12.42
N ARG A 122 0.84 -0.13 -13.41
CA ARG A 122 -0.23 -0.93 -14.02
C ARG A 122 0.26 -2.30 -14.51
N HIS A 123 1.51 -2.40 -14.95
CA HIS A 123 2.05 -3.67 -15.45
C HIS A 123 2.21 -4.70 -14.33
N LEU A 124 2.58 -4.25 -13.14
CA LEU A 124 2.64 -5.12 -11.96
C LEU A 124 1.22 -5.60 -11.59
N TYR A 125 0.28 -4.67 -11.51
CA TYR A 125 -1.08 -5.00 -11.07
C TYR A 125 -1.81 -5.89 -12.07
N ALA A 126 -1.53 -5.73 -13.36
CA ALA A 126 -2.10 -6.59 -14.39
C ALA A 126 -1.78 -8.07 -14.18
N GLN A 127 -0.63 -8.37 -13.57
CA GLN A 127 -0.25 -9.75 -13.26
C GLN A 127 -1.17 -10.40 -12.24
N PHE A 128 -1.94 -9.60 -11.49
CA PHE A 128 -2.87 -10.07 -10.46
C PHE A 128 -4.33 -9.96 -10.90
N GLY A 129 -4.58 -9.72 -12.19
CA GLY A 129 -5.94 -9.68 -12.72
C GLY A 129 -6.59 -8.30 -12.75
N PHE A 130 -5.87 -7.25 -12.40
CA PHE A 130 -6.39 -5.89 -12.52
C PHE A 130 -6.30 -5.42 -13.96
N ALA A 131 -7.39 -4.84 -14.45
CA ALA A 131 -7.48 -4.29 -15.81
C ALA A 131 -7.91 -2.83 -15.74
N GLU A 132 -7.43 -2.04 -16.69
CA GLU A 132 -7.82 -0.63 -16.78
C GLU A 132 -9.32 -0.51 -16.99
N THR A 133 -9.95 0.41 -16.28
CA THR A 133 -11.41 0.62 -16.38
C THR A 133 -11.80 1.53 -17.53
N ALA A 134 -10.86 2.33 -18.04
CA ALA A 134 -11.11 3.20 -19.20
C ALA A 134 -11.38 2.36 -20.45
N PRO A 135 -12.24 2.80 -21.39
CA PRO A 135 -12.95 4.09 -21.37
C PRO A 135 -14.28 4.07 -20.64
N ALA A 136 -14.75 2.90 -20.15
CA ALA A 136 -16.04 2.81 -19.48
C ALA A 136 -16.11 3.68 -18.22
N SER A 137 -14.98 3.80 -17.51
CA SER A 137 -14.88 4.68 -16.35
C SER A 137 -13.46 5.25 -16.25
N ILE A 138 -13.30 6.31 -15.49
CA ILE A 138 -12.00 6.92 -15.20
C ILE A 138 -11.96 7.28 -13.72
N SER A 139 -10.76 7.39 -13.18
CA SER A 139 -10.60 7.86 -11.80
C SER A 139 -10.79 9.37 -11.74
N MET A 140 -11.44 9.84 -10.68
CA MET A 140 -11.61 11.27 -10.39
C MET A 140 -11.35 11.45 -8.91
N ALA A 141 -10.64 12.51 -8.55
CA ALA A 141 -10.23 12.69 -7.16
C ALA A 141 -10.06 14.17 -6.81
N TYR A 142 -10.21 14.46 -5.55
CA TYR A 142 -9.72 15.71 -4.98
C TYR A 142 -9.08 15.40 -3.63
N VAL A 143 -8.23 16.29 -3.16
CA VAL A 143 -7.60 16.17 -1.84
C VAL A 143 -8.34 17.08 -0.88
N ALA A 144 -8.81 16.52 0.24
CA ALA A 144 -9.53 17.29 1.23
C ALA A 144 -8.63 18.38 1.84
N ARG A 145 -9.21 19.57 2.05
CA ARG A 145 -8.56 20.70 2.69
C ARG A 145 -9.19 20.94 4.04
N GLY A 146 -8.37 21.34 5.00
CA GLY A 146 -8.89 21.68 6.30
C GLY A 146 -9.77 22.93 6.29
N PRO A 147 -10.57 23.14 7.34
CA PRO A 147 -11.39 24.35 7.47
C PRO A 147 -10.52 25.62 7.37
N GLY A 148 -11.01 26.63 6.64
CA GLY A 148 -10.30 27.90 6.48
C GLY A 148 -9.23 27.91 5.41
N SER A 149 -9.00 26.78 4.72
CA SER A 149 -8.05 26.72 3.63
C SER A 149 -8.69 27.35 2.37
N SER A 150 -7.96 28.24 1.72
CA SER A 150 -8.40 28.85 0.45
C SER A 150 -7.69 28.19 -0.73
N ASP A 151 -8.33 28.20 -1.85
CA ASP A 151 -7.76 27.67 -3.09
C ASP A 151 -6.68 28.55 -3.66
#